data_9c9b50ec2f4f92fb9ff0a5375fc212c1
#
_entry.id   9c9b50ec2f4f92fb9ff0a5375fc212c1
#
_cell.length_a   1.000
_cell.length_b   1.000
_cell.length_c   1.000
_cell.angle_alpha   90.00
_cell.angle_beta   90.00
_cell.angle_gamma   90.00
#
_symmetry.space_group_name_H-M   'P 1'
#
loop_
_entity.id
_entity.type
_entity.pdbx_description
1 polymer ?
#
loop_
_entity_poly.entity_id
_entity_poly.type
_entity_poly.pdbx_seq_one_letter_code
_entity_poly.pdbx_strand_id
1 'polypeptide(L)'
;MIGMVLVTHGRLAEELRAAMEHVVGEQRNVATVCIGPDDDIENRRNDIQHCIERVDTGDGVVLLTDMFGGTPSNLAISMMERKGVEVLAGVNLPMLVKLAKVRSNEPLAAAVDCAQEAGRKYIASASHVLHSGKLNGSGNGGGG
;
A
#
# COMPACT_ATOMS: atom_id res chain seq x y z
N MET A 1 -0.47 -0.37 15.97
CA MET A 1 0.13 -0.12 14.65
C MET A 1 -0.85 -0.54 13.57
N ILE A 2 -1.07 0.31 12.58
CA ILE A 2 -1.99 0.03 11.48
C ILE A 2 -1.47 -1.16 10.66
N GLY A 3 -2.36 -2.12 10.36
CA GLY A 3 -2.02 -3.27 9.52
C GLY A 3 -2.04 -2.91 8.04
N MET A 4 -1.27 -3.65 7.26
CA MET A 4 -1.18 -3.46 5.80
C MET A 4 -1.45 -4.79 5.09
N VAL A 5 -2.35 -4.77 4.11
CA VAL A 5 -2.58 -5.94 3.25
C VAL A 5 -2.50 -5.48 1.80
N LEU A 6 -1.58 -6.04 1.04
CA LEU A 6 -1.47 -5.77 -0.39
C LEU A 6 -2.27 -6.80 -1.16
N VAL A 7 -3.18 -6.33 -2.00
CA VAL A 7 -4.09 -7.19 -2.80
C VAL A 7 -3.95 -6.79 -4.26
N THR A 8 -3.27 -7.59 -5.05
CA THR A 8 -2.90 -7.21 -6.41
C THR A 8 -3.09 -8.35 -7.41
N HIS A 9 -3.04 -7.99 -8.68
CA HIS A 9 -2.94 -8.97 -9.76
C HIS A 9 -1.58 -9.66 -9.70
N GLY A 10 -1.57 -10.95 -10.04
CA GLY A 10 -0.34 -11.72 -10.15
C GLY A 10 0.49 -11.66 -8.87
N ARG A 11 1.80 -11.65 -9.01
CA ARG A 11 2.73 -11.66 -7.85
C ARG A 11 3.16 -10.28 -7.39
N LEU A 12 2.50 -9.24 -7.88
CA LEU A 12 2.93 -7.86 -7.60
C LEU A 12 2.94 -7.55 -6.10
N ALA A 13 1.95 -8.04 -5.35
CA ALA A 13 1.89 -7.80 -3.91
C ALA A 13 3.14 -8.30 -3.19
N GLU A 14 3.58 -9.51 -3.50
CA GLU A 14 4.78 -10.09 -2.91
C GLU A 14 6.03 -9.28 -3.25
N GLU A 15 6.14 -8.89 -4.51
CA GLU A 15 7.32 -8.16 -4.97
C GLU A 15 7.35 -6.72 -4.43
N LEU A 16 6.19 -6.09 -4.32
CA LEU A 16 6.10 -4.77 -3.68
C LEU A 16 6.47 -4.84 -2.21
N ARG A 17 6.03 -5.88 -1.50
CA ARG A 17 6.43 -6.08 -0.10
C ARG A 17 7.94 -6.24 0.00
N ALA A 18 8.53 -7.06 -0.86
CA ALA A 18 9.97 -7.29 -0.85
C ALA A 18 10.73 -5.98 -1.11
N ALA A 19 10.26 -5.17 -2.07
CA ALA A 19 10.88 -3.89 -2.38
C ALA A 19 10.78 -2.91 -1.21
N MET A 20 9.61 -2.84 -0.58
CA MET A 20 9.41 -2.01 0.61
C MET A 20 10.37 -2.41 1.72
N GLU A 21 10.47 -3.70 2.00
CA GLU A 21 11.33 -4.19 3.07
C GLU A 21 12.81 -4.01 2.76
N HIS A 22 13.16 -3.97 1.49
CA HIS A 22 14.52 -3.61 1.08
C HIS A 22 14.86 -2.16 1.48
N VAL A 23 13.89 -1.27 1.42
CA VAL A 23 14.10 0.15 1.72
C VAL A 23 13.99 0.45 3.22
N VAL A 24 12.98 -0.09 3.89
CA VAL A 24 12.67 0.28 5.28
C VAL A 24 12.93 -0.84 6.28
N GLY A 25 13.41 -1.98 5.82
CA GLY A 25 13.64 -3.14 6.69
C GLY A 25 12.41 -4.00 6.85
N GLU A 26 12.58 -5.14 7.51
CA GLU A 26 11.52 -6.09 7.74
C GLU A 26 10.35 -5.45 8.48
N GLN A 27 9.14 -5.73 8.02
CA GLN A 27 7.91 -5.14 8.56
C GLN A 27 7.00 -6.20 9.15
N ARG A 28 6.47 -5.94 10.33
CA ARG A 28 5.43 -6.78 10.93
C ARG A 28 4.06 -6.27 10.55
N ASN A 29 3.05 -7.13 10.72
CA ASN A 29 1.65 -6.79 10.46
C ASN A 29 1.43 -6.33 9.01
N VAL A 30 2.08 -7.04 8.09
CA VAL A 30 1.94 -6.88 6.65
C VAL A 30 1.61 -8.25 6.06
N ALA A 31 0.64 -8.29 5.17
CA ALA A 31 0.27 -9.52 4.47
C ALA A 31 0.06 -9.22 2.99
N THR A 32 0.10 -10.26 2.18
CA THR A 32 -0.07 -10.15 0.73
C THR A 32 -1.08 -11.17 0.24
N VAL A 33 -1.90 -10.76 -0.72
CA VAL A 33 -2.82 -11.65 -1.44
C VAL A 33 -2.62 -11.40 -2.92
N CYS A 34 -2.12 -12.42 -3.61
CA CYS A 34 -1.87 -12.38 -5.05
C CYS A 34 -3.02 -13.08 -5.76
N ILE A 35 -3.64 -12.39 -6.72
CA ILE A 35 -4.82 -12.89 -7.41
C ILE A 35 -4.46 -13.23 -8.84
N GLY A 36 -4.60 -14.51 -9.21
CA GLY A 36 -4.39 -14.98 -10.56
C GLY A 36 -5.67 -14.96 -11.38
N PRO A 37 -5.55 -15.12 -12.72
CA PRO A 37 -6.70 -14.98 -13.61
C PRO A 37 -7.77 -16.08 -13.43
N ASP A 38 -7.38 -17.24 -12.95
CA ASP A 38 -8.30 -18.38 -12.81
C ASP A 38 -8.61 -18.71 -11.36
N ASP A 39 -8.30 -17.83 -10.44
CA ASP A 39 -8.49 -18.06 -9.01
C ASP A 39 -9.98 -18.05 -8.65
N ASP A 40 -10.33 -18.84 -7.66
CA ASP A 40 -11.67 -18.83 -7.07
C ASP A 40 -11.82 -17.54 -6.26
N ILE A 41 -12.80 -16.73 -6.64
CA ILE A 41 -13.01 -15.41 -6.02
C ILE A 41 -13.36 -15.54 -4.53
N GLU A 42 -14.18 -16.53 -4.16
CA GLU A 42 -14.53 -16.71 -2.75
C GLU A 42 -13.32 -17.12 -1.91
N ASN A 43 -12.43 -17.95 -2.45
CA ASN A 43 -11.21 -18.32 -1.75
C ASN A 43 -10.32 -17.08 -1.54
N ARG A 44 -10.20 -16.22 -2.55
CA ARG A 44 -9.40 -15.00 -2.41
C ARG A 44 -10.04 -14.02 -1.44
N ARG A 45 -11.37 -13.92 -1.44
CA ARG A 45 -12.09 -13.11 -0.46
C ARG A 45 -11.80 -13.57 0.97
N ASN A 46 -11.85 -14.87 1.20
CA ASN A 46 -11.54 -15.45 2.51
C ASN A 46 -10.09 -15.19 2.91
N ASP A 47 -9.16 -15.28 1.97
CA ASP A 47 -7.75 -14.98 2.22
C ASP A 47 -7.57 -13.54 2.69
N ILE A 48 -8.22 -12.60 2.02
CA ILE A 48 -8.14 -11.19 2.40
C ILE A 48 -8.71 -10.99 3.80
N GLN A 49 -9.84 -11.60 4.08
CA GLN A 49 -10.47 -11.50 5.40
C GLN A 49 -9.56 -12.02 6.49
N HIS A 50 -8.95 -13.19 6.29
CA HIS A 50 -8.01 -13.75 7.26
C HIS A 50 -6.77 -12.86 7.43
N CYS A 51 -6.29 -12.26 6.33
CA CYS A 51 -5.16 -11.35 6.42
C CYS A 51 -5.49 -10.11 7.25
N ILE A 52 -6.68 -9.53 7.03
CA ILE A 52 -7.13 -8.38 7.82
C ILE A 52 -7.13 -8.74 9.30
N GLU A 53 -7.73 -9.86 9.66
CA GLU A 53 -7.81 -10.30 11.04
C GLU A 53 -6.43 -10.51 11.66
N ARG A 54 -5.51 -11.03 10.88
CA ARG A 54 -4.16 -11.32 11.38
C ARG A 54 -3.32 -10.08 11.59
N VAL A 55 -3.49 -9.04 10.76
CA VAL A 55 -2.67 -7.83 10.85
C VAL A 55 -3.30 -6.71 11.67
N ASP A 56 -4.56 -6.83 12.00
CA ASP A 56 -5.28 -5.79 12.76
C ASP A 56 -4.91 -5.86 14.24
N THR A 57 -4.33 -4.79 14.74
CA THR A 57 -3.98 -4.67 16.16
C THR A 57 -4.97 -3.82 16.93
N GLY A 58 -6.06 -3.39 16.27
CA GLY A 58 -7.02 -2.45 16.84
C GLY A 58 -6.91 -1.04 16.28
N ASP A 59 -5.84 -0.75 15.54
CA ASP A 59 -5.61 0.58 14.96
C ASP A 59 -6.12 0.69 13.52
N GLY A 60 -6.72 -0.35 13.01
CA GLY A 60 -7.23 -0.38 11.64
C GLY A 60 -6.27 -1.02 10.66
N VAL A 61 -6.75 -1.18 9.43
CA VAL A 61 -6.00 -1.84 8.35
C VAL A 61 -6.17 -1.07 7.05
N VAL A 62 -5.08 -0.89 6.32
CA VAL A 62 -5.10 -0.36 4.97
C VAL A 62 -4.92 -1.51 3.98
N LEU A 63 -5.86 -1.65 3.06
CA LEU A 63 -5.73 -2.55 1.93
C LEU A 63 -5.17 -1.75 0.76
N LEU A 64 -4.07 -2.22 0.19
CA LEU A 64 -3.40 -1.54 -0.91
C LEU A 64 -3.52 -2.39 -2.17
N THR A 65 -4.13 -1.82 -3.19
CA THR A 65 -4.35 -2.53 -4.45
C THR A 65 -3.70 -1.79 -5.60
N ASP A 66 -3.44 -2.51 -6.69
CA ASP A 66 -2.70 -1.96 -7.82
C ASP A 66 -3.53 -0.97 -8.64
N MET A 67 -4.80 -1.26 -8.90
CA MET A 67 -5.65 -0.36 -9.68
C MET A 67 -7.12 -0.64 -9.38
N PHE A 68 -7.94 0.39 -9.48
CA PHE A 68 -9.39 0.21 -9.41
C PHE A 68 -9.91 -0.45 -10.69
N GLY A 69 -11.02 -1.15 -10.57
CA GLY A 69 -11.72 -1.72 -11.72
C GLY A 69 -11.42 -3.18 -12.00
N GLY A 70 -10.55 -3.81 -11.24
CA GLY A 70 -10.24 -5.23 -11.37
C GLY A 70 -10.72 -6.04 -10.18
N THR A 71 -10.57 -7.35 -10.26
CA THR A 71 -10.94 -8.27 -9.19
C THR A 71 -10.26 -7.91 -7.86
N PRO A 72 -8.94 -7.65 -7.81
CA PRO A 72 -8.31 -7.31 -6.53
C PRO A 72 -8.95 -6.11 -5.85
N SER A 73 -9.19 -5.02 -6.57
CA SER A 73 -9.79 -3.83 -5.97
C SER A 73 -11.24 -4.07 -5.56
N ASN A 74 -11.99 -4.82 -6.34
CA ASN A 74 -13.39 -5.10 -6.02
C ASN A 74 -13.49 -5.92 -4.72
N LEU A 75 -12.63 -6.90 -4.55
CA LEU A 75 -12.59 -7.68 -3.32
C LEU A 75 -12.15 -6.82 -2.14
N ALA A 76 -11.15 -5.98 -2.33
CA ALA A 76 -10.67 -5.08 -1.27
C ALA A 76 -11.78 -4.13 -0.83
N ILE A 77 -12.47 -3.50 -1.78
CA ILE A 77 -13.56 -2.56 -1.49
C ILE A 77 -14.68 -3.25 -0.69
N SER A 78 -14.96 -4.51 -0.98
CA SER A 78 -16.00 -5.23 -0.24
C SER A 78 -15.66 -5.38 1.25
N MET A 79 -14.40 -5.24 1.63
CA MET A 79 -13.98 -5.32 3.03
C MET A 79 -14.22 -4.02 3.80
N MET A 80 -14.55 -2.92 3.11
CA MET A 80 -14.79 -1.63 3.76
C MET A 80 -16.07 -1.59 4.59
N GLU A 81 -16.91 -2.60 4.50
CA GLU A 81 -18.04 -2.75 5.40
C GLU A 81 -17.58 -2.92 6.85
N ARG A 82 -16.37 -3.41 7.03
CA ARG A 82 -15.76 -3.52 8.37
C ARG A 82 -15.28 -2.15 8.82
N LYS A 83 -15.51 -1.84 10.09
CA LYS A 83 -14.94 -0.64 10.71
C LYS A 83 -13.42 -0.73 10.67
N GLY A 84 -12.77 0.40 10.42
CA GLY A 84 -11.32 0.48 10.48
C GLY A 84 -10.60 -0.16 9.30
N VAL A 85 -11.27 -0.27 8.16
CA VAL A 85 -10.64 -0.75 6.93
C VAL A 85 -10.74 0.34 5.87
N GLU A 86 -9.60 0.70 5.28
CA GLU A 86 -9.53 1.66 4.18
C GLU A 86 -8.80 1.03 2.99
N VAL A 87 -9.12 1.46 1.79
CA VAL A 87 -8.53 0.95 0.56
C VAL A 87 -7.83 2.07 -0.19
N LEU A 88 -6.57 1.84 -0.55
CA LEU A 88 -5.81 2.73 -1.44
C LEU A 88 -5.48 1.97 -2.71
N ALA A 89 -5.88 2.53 -3.86
CA ALA A 89 -5.52 1.99 -5.17
C ALA A 89 -4.34 2.77 -5.75
N GLY A 90 -3.67 2.17 -6.73
CA GLY A 90 -2.51 2.79 -7.33
C GLY A 90 -1.25 2.62 -6.50
N VAL A 91 -1.14 1.52 -5.77
CA VAL A 91 -0.02 1.29 -4.87
C VAL A 91 1.31 1.39 -5.61
N ASN A 92 2.24 2.10 -5.03
CA ASN A 92 3.61 2.22 -5.51
C ASN A 92 4.56 2.26 -4.33
N LEU A 93 5.86 2.19 -4.61
CA LEU A 93 6.86 2.10 -3.55
C LEU A 93 6.89 3.32 -2.64
N PRO A 94 6.84 4.57 -3.13
CA PRO A 94 6.79 5.73 -2.22
C PRO A 94 5.60 5.71 -1.26
N MET A 95 4.45 5.25 -1.72
CA MET A 95 3.26 5.09 -0.87
C MET A 95 3.54 4.11 0.26
N LEU A 96 4.12 2.96 -0.06
CA LEU A 96 4.42 1.92 0.92
C LEU A 96 5.47 2.37 1.93
N VAL A 97 6.52 3.02 1.46
CA VAL A 97 7.58 3.52 2.34
C VAL A 97 7.02 4.54 3.32
N LYS A 98 6.18 5.48 2.85
CA LYS A 98 5.57 6.46 3.72
C LYS A 98 4.63 5.79 4.73
N LEU A 99 3.78 4.88 4.28
CA LEU A 99 2.85 4.20 5.17
C LEU A 99 3.59 3.42 6.26
N ALA A 100 4.67 2.73 5.90
CA ALA A 100 5.48 1.99 6.86
C ALA A 100 6.04 2.92 7.95
N LYS A 101 6.35 4.17 7.59
CA LYS A 101 6.90 5.14 8.55
C LYS A 101 5.84 5.73 9.48
N VAL A 102 4.63 5.97 8.97
CA VAL A 102 3.61 6.72 9.74
C VAL A 102 2.60 5.81 10.45
N ARG A 103 2.51 4.55 10.09
CA ARG A 103 1.46 3.65 10.59
C ARG A 103 1.51 3.39 12.09
N SER A 104 2.63 3.65 12.73
CA SER A 104 2.76 3.48 14.18
C SER A 104 2.44 4.74 14.96
N ASN A 105 2.38 5.89 14.28
CA ASN A 105 2.27 7.19 14.93
C ASN A 105 0.99 7.94 14.60
N GLU A 106 0.30 7.56 13.53
CA GLU A 106 -0.87 8.29 13.04
C GLU A 106 -2.12 7.44 13.10
N PRO A 107 -3.29 8.06 13.30
CA PRO A 107 -4.55 7.33 13.16
C PRO A 107 -4.77 6.97 11.68
N LEU A 108 -5.66 6.00 11.45
CA LEU A 108 -5.89 5.43 10.13
C LEU A 108 -6.11 6.49 9.04
N ALA A 109 -7.02 7.42 9.27
CA ALA A 109 -7.34 8.45 8.26
C ALA A 109 -6.13 9.29 7.90
N ALA A 110 -5.36 9.71 8.89
CA ALA A 110 -4.16 10.53 8.65
C ALA A 110 -3.06 9.74 7.95
N ALA A 111 -2.87 8.48 8.34
CA ALA A 111 -1.88 7.62 7.69
C ALA A 111 -2.22 7.38 6.23
N VAL A 112 -3.50 7.16 5.92
CA VAL A 112 -3.97 6.98 4.54
C VAL A 112 -3.70 8.23 3.72
N ASP A 113 -4.01 9.41 4.25
CA ASP A 113 -3.76 10.69 3.55
C ASP A 113 -2.27 10.87 3.28
N CYS A 114 -1.42 10.59 4.26
CA CYS A 114 0.04 10.69 4.09
C CYS A 114 0.54 9.75 2.99
N ALA A 115 0.06 8.51 3.00
CA ALA A 115 0.48 7.51 2.02
C ALA A 115 0.03 7.90 0.62
N GLN A 116 -1.21 8.36 0.47
CA GLN A 116 -1.75 8.79 -0.81
C GLN A 116 -0.95 9.96 -1.38
N GLU A 117 -0.67 10.94 -0.55
CA GLU A 117 0.13 12.10 -0.95
C GLU A 117 1.53 11.69 -1.41
N ALA A 118 2.20 10.82 -0.66
CA ALA A 118 3.53 10.33 -1.03
C ALA A 118 3.49 9.56 -2.35
N GLY A 119 2.46 8.75 -2.56
CA GLY A 119 2.30 8.00 -3.80
C GLY A 119 2.18 8.91 -5.02
N ARG A 120 1.52 10.04 -4.88
CA ARG A 120 1.36 11.02 -5.97
C ARG A 120 2.59 11.88 -6.18
N LYS A 121 3.24 12.27 -5.10
CA LYS A 121 4.28 13.29 -5.09
C LYS A 121 5.49 12.94 -5.95
N TYR A 122 5.85 11.67 -6.01
CA TYR A 122 7.09 11.24 -6.65
C TYR A 122 6.90 10.71 -8.06
N ILE A 123 5.72 10.90 -8.63
CA ILE A 123 5.48 10.61 -10.05
C ILE A 123 5.92 11.84 -10.83
N ALA A 124 7.04 11.73 -11.54
CA ALA A 124 7.60 12.86 -12.27
C ALA A 124 8.47 12.36 -13.43
N SER A 125 8.54 13.17 -14.51
CA SER A 125 9.48 12.87 -15.58
C SER A 125 10.88 13.35 -15.18
N ALA A 126 11.90 12.59 -15.60
CA ALA A 126 13.28 12.97 -15.29
C ALA A 126 13.64 14.34 -15.86
N SER A 127 13.25 14.62 -17.10
CA SER A 127 13.57 15.89 -17.71
C SER A 127 12.95 17.07 -16.99
N HIS A 128 11.71 16.91 -16.50
CA HIS A 128 11.05 17.95 -15.73
C HIS A 128 11.77 18.20 -14.40
N VAL A 129 12.13 17.13 -13.70
CA VAL A 129 12.84 17.23 -12.43
C VAL A 129 14.21 17.87 -12.61
N LEU A 130 14.95 17.47 -13.63
CA LEU A 130 16.28 18.04 -13.93
C LEU A 130 16.17 19.53 -14.30
N HIS A 131 15.14 19.89 -15.09
CA HIS A 131 14.91 21.29 -15.45
C HIS A 131 14.59 22.18 -14.25
N SER A 132 13.84 21.64 -13.29
CA SER A 132 13.52 22.39 -12.08
C SER A 132 14.62 22.36 -11.04
N GLY A 133 15.69 21.60 -11.29
CA GLY A 133 16.81 21.47 -10.36
C GLY A 133 16.50 20.64 -9.10
N LYS A 134 15.38 19.98 -9.08
CA LYS A 134 14.95 19.24 -7.89
C LYS A 134 15.86 18.08 -7.52
N LEU A 135 16.44 17.39 -8.51
CA LEU A 135 17.39 16.32 -8.22
C LEU A 135 18.74 16.84 -7.81
N ASN A 136 19.15 18.01 -8.35
CA ASN A 136 20.44 18.59 -8.05
C ASN A 136 20.41 19.49 -6.82
N GLY A 137 19.29 20.10 -6.56
CA GLY A 137 19.17 21.10 -5.50
C GLY A 137 19.23 20.54 -4.13
N SER A 138 19.07 19.26 -3.99
CA SER A 138 19.09 18.74 -2.66
C SER A 138 19.04 17.24 -2.66
N GLY A 139 20.11 16.66 -2.32
CA GLY A 139 20.04 15.27 -1.98
C GLY A 139 18.99 14.97 -0.92
N ASN A 140 18.49 15.95 -0.24
CA ASN A 140 17.51 15.75 0.81
C ASN A 140 16.07 15.78 0.30
N GLY A 141 15.82 16.31 -0.87
CA GLY A 141 14.47 16.40 -1.38
C GLY A 141 13.80 15.06 -1.53
N GLY A 142 14.57 14.05 -1.80
CA GLY A 142 14.04 12.71 -1.97
C GLY A 142 13.68 12.01 -0.67
N GLY A 143 14.04 12.58 0.45
CA GLY A 143 13.77 11.95 1.72
C GLY A 143 12.30 11.96 2.12
N GLY A 144 11.50 12.63 1.36
CA GLY A 144 10.10 12.85 1.67
C GLY A 144 9.32 11.64 2.09
#